data_b123b25098fee191dd9daf01e4d0ce01
#
_entry.id   b123b25098fee191dd9daf01e4d0ce01
#
_cell.length_a   1.000
_cell.length_b   1.000
_cell.length_c   1.000
_cell.angle_alpha   90.00
_cell.angle_beta   90.00
_cell.angle_gamma   90.00
#
_symmetry.space_group_name_H-M   'P 1'
#
loop_
_entity.id
_entity.type
_entity.pdbx_description
1 polymer ?
#
loop_
_entity_poly.entity_id
_entity_poly.type
_entity_poly.pdbx_seq_one_letter_code
_entity_poly.pdbx_strand_id
1 'polypeptide(L)'
;MKWKFYSLAFVAGMSILTACSSDDNNDNDGNGGNGNGNEIENGTILKGTITSDVTLAAGNTYKLSGEYIVEEGATLHIEEGVKIIAVYDDIADYILVKQGGKINAVGTPDKPIVMTSEKEEPGAWGGIHICGRAHTNAEGGKGSSEIGGAVYGGNN
;
A
#
# COMPACT_ATOMS: atom_id res chain seq x y z
N MET A 1 -27.25 51.39 10.65
CA MET A 1 -26.88 49.99 10.90
C MET A 1 -25.51 49.90 11.56
N LYS A 2 -25.45 49.42 12.78
CA LYS A 2 -24.27 49.58 13.66
C LYS A 2 -23.40 48.32 13.52
N TRP A 3 -22.17 48.48 13.04
CA TRP A 3 -21.13 47.44 13.09
C TRP A 3 -20.47 47.50 14.45
N LYS A 4 -20.43 46.39 15.16
CA LYS A 4 -19.63 46.21 16.37
C LYS A 4 -18.40 45.38 16.03
N PHE A 5 -17.27 46.02 16.10
CA PHE A 5 -15.95 45.39 16.14
C PHE A 5 -15.73 44.85 17.55
N TYR A 6 -15.36 43.60 17.66
CA TYR A 6 -14.76 43.06 18.90
C TYR A 6 -13.29 42.80 18.67
N SER A 7 -12.56 43.49 19.53
CA SER A 7 -11.11 43.56 19.58
C SER A 7 -10.50 42.31 20.19
N LEU A 8 -9.42 41.96 19.63
CA LEU A 8 -8.30 41.09 19.92
C LEU A 8 -7.90 41.06 21.40
N ALA A 9 -7.63 39.87 21.93
CA ALA A 9 -6.74 39.69 23.08
C ALA A 9 -5.77 38.53 22.79
N PHE A 10 -4.53 38.88 22.54
CA PHE A 10 -3.36 38.01 22.54
C PHE A 10 -3.04 37.62 23.98
N VAL A 11 -2.95 36.34 24.26
CA VAL A 11 -2.28 35.79 25.44
C VAL A 11 -1.16 34.87 24.98
N ALA A 12 0.05 35.36 25.14
CA ALA A 12 1.28 34.61 25.06
C ALA A 12 1.41 33.74 26.32
N GLY A 13 1.42 32.44 26.15
CA GLY A 13 1.70 31.46 27.19
C GLY A 13 2.95 30.68 26.88
N MET A 14 4.03 31.05 27.52
CA MET A 14 5.33 30.40 27.52
C MET A 14 5.32 29.31 28.60
N SER A 15 5.57 28.03 28.26
CA SER A 15 5.81 26.97 29.29
C SER A 15 6.66 25.88 28.70
N ILE A 16 7.90 25.88 29.03
CA ILE A 16 8.66 24.98 29.95
C ILE A 16 8.72 23.55 29.47
N LEU A 17 9.92 23.20 28.96
CA LEU A 17 10.47 21.87 28.80
C LEU A 17 10.65 21.22 30.18
N THR A 18 10.05 20.07 30.41
CA THR A 18 10.50 19.10 31.41
C THR A 18 10.83 17.82 30.72
N ALA A 19 12.12 17.54 30.62
CA ALA A 19 12.65 16.21 30.38
C ALA A 19 12.46 15.37 31.64
N CYS A 20 11.86 14.18 31.51
CA CYS A 20 11.99 13.11 32.48
C CYS A 20 12.37 11.83 31.73
N SER A 21 13.57 11.45 31.95
CA SER A 21 14.12 10.13 31.72
C SER A 21 13.53 9.15 32.74
N SER A 22 13.04 8.02 32.28
CA SER A 22 12.86 6.82 33.12
C SER A 22 13.15 5.63 32.24
N ASP A 23 14.25 4.96 32.56
CA ASP A 23 14.54 3.60 32.14
C ASP A 23 13.47 2.64 32.70
N ASP A 24 12.88 1.85 31.82
CA ASP A 24 12.35 0.56 32.19
C ASP A 24 12.63 -0.44 31.07
N ASN A 25 13.59 -1.31 31.35
CA ASN A 25 13.88 -2.50 30.57
C ASN A 25 12.66 -3.40 30.57
N ASN A 26 12.12 -3.70 29.42
CA ASN A 26 11.32 -4.89 29.22
C ASN A 26 11.79 -5.58 27.94
N ASP A 27 12.65 -6.56 28.13
CA ASP A 27 13.04 -7.52 27.10
C ASP A 27 11.79 -8.29 26.67
N ASN A 28 11.36 -8.08 25.44
CA ASN A 28 10.50 -9.03 24.75
C ASN A 28 11.06 -9.27 23.36
N ASP A 29 11.80 -10.37 23.24
CA ASP A 29 12.20 -10.98 21.99
C ASP A 29 10.96 -11.28 21.14
N GLY A 30 10.86 -10.66 20.00
CA GLY A 30 9.77 -10.88 19.03
C GLY A 30 10.16 -10.42 17.63
N ASN A 31 10.99 -11.20 16.99
CA ASN A 31 11.11 -11.38 15.54
C ASN A 31 10.97 -10.14 14.65
N GLY A 32 12.13 -9.66 14.19
CA GLY A 32 12.26 -8.53 13.27
C GLY A 32 11.54 -8.69 11.93
N GLY A 33 10.50 -7.94 11.77
CA GLY A 33 10.03 -7.49 10.46
C GLY A 33 10.62 -6.12 10.19
N ASN A 34 11.74 -6.04 9.46
CA ASN A 34 12.31 -4.77 9.04
C ASN A 34 11.52 -4.22 7.85
N GLY A 35 10.32 -3.71 8.14
CA GLY A 35 9.46 -3.02 7.17
C GLY A 35 9.63 -1.52 7.30
N ASN A 36 10.67 -0.96 6.68
CA ASN A 36 10.92 0.48 6.68
C ASN A 36 10.20 1.17 5.50
N GLY A 37 8.95 0.81 5.27
CA GLY A 37 8.05 1.48 4.33
C GLY A 37 7.02 2.35 5.06
N ASN A 38 6.46 3.34 4.39
CA ASN A 38 5.37 4.13 4.94
C ASN A 38 4.16 3.23 5.21
N GLU A 39 3.78 3.11 6.47
CA GLU A 39 2.59 2.35 6.87
C GLU A 39 1.33 3.13 6.49
N ILE A 40 0.38 2.43 5.86
CA ILE A 40 -0.90 3.00 5.46
C ILE A 40 -1.97 2.68 6.52
N GLU A 41 -2.78 3.68 6.84
CA GLU A 41 -3.86 3.55 7.83
C GLU A 41 -4.93 2.53 7.38
N ASN A 42 -5.49 1.83 8.37
CA ASN A 42 -6.59 0.89 8.17
C ASN A 42 -7.80 1.57 7.51
N GLY A 43 -8.41 0.92 6.55
CA GLY A 43 -9.57 1.44 5.81
C GLY A 43 -9.23 2.37 4.65
N THR A 44 -7.94 2.67 4.42
CA THR A 44 -7.51 3.49 3.28
C THR A 44 -7.92 2.85 1.95
N ILE A 45 -8.26 3.69 0.99
CA ILE A 45 -8.48 3.29 -0.40
C ILE A 45 -7.15 3.30 -1.13
N LEU A 46 -6.69 2.11 -1.54
CA LEU A 46 -5.50 1.92 -2.36
C LEU A 46 -5.82 2.34 -3.80
N LYS A 47 -5.10 3.33 -4.32
CA LYS A 47 -5.22 3.81 -5.71
C LYS A 47 -3.99 4.60 -6.12
N GLY A 48 -3.76 4.69 -7.41
CA GLY A 48 -2.65 5.45 -7.99
C GLY A 48 -1.32 4.71 -7.91
N THR A 49 -0.22 5.44 -7.76
CA THR A 49 1.14 4.91 -7.94
C THR A 49 1.99 5.11 -6.70
N ILE A 50 2.70 4.07 -6.29
CA ILE A 50 3.74 4.15 -5.24
C ILE A 50 5.13 4.13 -5.89
N THR A 51 5.99 5.05 -5.46
CA THR A 51 7.39 5.20 -5.90
C THR A 51 8.40 4.97 -4.80
N SER A 52 7.92 4.61 -3.60
CA SER A 52 8.71 4.23 -2.43
C SER A 52 8.02 3.07 -1.72
N ASP A 53 8.73 2.44 -0.80
CA ASP A 53 8.20 1.31 -0.06
C ASP A 53 6.97 1.70 0.77
N VAL A 54 5.97 0.84 0.73
CA VAL A 54 4.68 0.99 1.43
C VAL A 54 4.36 -0.29 2.15
N THR A 55 3.85 -0.18 3.38
CA THR A 55 3.42 -1.31 4.21
C THR A 55 1.92 -1.27 4.48
N LEU A 56 1.25 -2.35 4.15
CA LEU A 56 -0.11 -2.66 4.59
C LEU A 56 -0.01 -3.50 5.86
N ALA A 57 -0.31 -2.88 7.00
CA ALA A 57 -0.07 -3.46 8.31
C ALA A 57 -0.98 -4.66 8.64
N ALA A 58 -0.46 -5.58 9.43
CA ALA A 58 -1.08 -6.86 9.77
C ALA A 58 -2.53 -6.72 10.28
N GLY A 59 -3.41 -7.58 9.77
CA GLY A 59 -4.80 -7.67 10.17
C GLY A 59 -5.70 -6.52 9.70
N ASN A 60 -5.16 -5.53 9.00
CA ASN A 60 -5.92 -4.40 8.49
C ASN A 60 -6.71 -4.77 7.22
N THR A 61 -7.76 -3.98 6.97
CA THR A 61 -8.57 -4.09 5.75
C THR A 61 -8.43 -2.82 4.92
N TYR A 62 -8.18 -2.99 3.64
CA TYR A 62 -8.04 -1.91 2.67
C TYR A 62 -9.04 -2.09 1.53
N LYS A 63 -9.45 -1.00 0.90
CA LYS A 63 -10.20 -1.03 -0.35
C LYS A 63 -9.26 -0.77 -1.52
N LEU A 64 -9.53 -1.39 -2.66
CA LEU A 64 -8.82 -1.12 -3.92
C LEU A 64 -9.82 -0.47 -4.88
N SER A 65 -9.47 0.70 -5.45
CA SER A 65 -10.31 1.41 -6.40
C SER A 65 -9.49 1.91 -7.58
N GLY A 66 -9.71 1.31 -8.74
CA GLY A 66 -8.91 1.52 -9.94
C GLY A 66 -7.54 0.85 -9.85
N GLU A 67 -6.55 1.49 -10.45
CA GLU A 67 -5.18 0.99 -10.50
C GLU A 67 -4.38 1.29 -9.22
N TYR A 68 -3.63 0.31 -8.73
CA TYR A 68 -2.61 0.51 -7.70
C TYR A 68 -1.27 0.00 -8.22
N ILE A 69 -0.40 0.92 -8.59
CA ILE A 69 0.82 0.64 -9.34
C ILE A 69 2.04 0.71 -8.43
N VAL A 70 2.88 -0.33 -8.49
CA VAL A 70 4.19 -0.37 -7.82
C VAL A 70 5.27 -0.11 -8.87
N GLU A 71 5.92 1.04 -8.81
CA GLU A 71 6.96 1.46 -9.73
C GLU A 71 8.31 0.80 -9.44
N GLU A 72 9.24 0.94 -10.38
CA GLU A 72 10.63 0.50 -10.20
C GLU A 72 11.24 1.12 -8.95
N GLY A 73 11.89 0.30 -8.13
CA GLY A 73 12.53 0.70 -6.88
C GLY A 73 11.60 0.69 -5.66
N ALA A 74 10.28 0.63 -5.84
CA ALA A 74 9.32 0.52 -4.75
C ALA A 74 9.02 -0.94 -4.39
N THR A 75 8.68 -1.17 -3.12
CA THR A 75 8.17 -2.45 -2.62
C THR A 75 6.83 -2.26 -1.93
N LEU A 76 5.84 -3.04 -2.33
CA LEU A 76 4.58 -3.17 -1.60
C LEU A 76 4.70 -4.35 -0.61
N HIS A 77 4.74 -4.04 0.68
CA HIS A 77 4.71 -5.02 1.75
C HIS A 77 3.26 -5.23 2.21
N ILE A 78 2.81 -6.47 2.20
CA ILE A 78 1.48 -6.87 2.67
C ILE A 78 1.68 -7.88 3.78
N GLU A 79 1.38 -7.49 4.99
CA GLU A 79 1.59 -8.32 6.16
C GLU A 79 0.47 -9.35 6.36
N GLU A 80 0.69 -10.28 7.27
CA GLU A 80 -0.22 -11.38 7.55
C GLU A 80 -1.62 -10.90 7.98
N GLY A 81 -2.67 -11.59 7.54
CA GLY A 81 -4.05 -11.29 7.87
C GLY A 81 -4.63 -10.04 7.21
N VAL A 82 -3.86 -9.36 6.34
CA VAL A 82 -4.36 -8.22 5.57
C VAL A 82 -5.48 -8.66 4.63
N LYS A 83 -6.54 -7.84 4.56
CA LYS A 83 -7.62 -8.01 3.60
C LYS A 83 -7.66 -6.84 2.63
N ILE A 84 -7.65 -7.13 1.32
CA ILE A 84 -7.83 -6.14 0.24
C ILE A 84 -9.13 -6.46 -0.48
N ILE A 85 -10.03 -5.48 -0.57
CA ILE A 85 -11.35 -5.62 -1.19
C ILE A 85 -11.45 -4.64 -2.34
N ALA A 86 -11.46 -5.13 -3.57
CA ALA A 86 -11.72 -4.33 -4.75
C ALA A 86 -13.15 -3.82 -4.75
N VAL A 87 -13.32 -2.54 -5.02
CA VAL A 87 -14.63 -1.89 -5.13
C VAL A 87 -15.32 -2.41 -6.38
N TYR A 88 -16.60 -2.71 -6.31
CA TYR A 88 -17.36 -3.12 -7.48
C TYR A 88 -18.04 -1.92 -8.13
N ASP A 89 -17.35 -1.36 -9.12
CA ASP A 89 -17.84 -0.26 -9.94
C ASP A 89 -17.55 -0.54 -11.44
N ASP A 90 -17.67 0.48 -12.30
CA ASP A 90 -17.40 0.35 -13.73
C ASP A 90 -15.90 0.51 -14.08
N ILE A 91 -15.01 0.56 -13.08
CA ILE A 91 -13.56 0.72 -13.24
C ILE A 91 -12.89 -0.62 -12.95
N ALA A 92 -11.87 -0.96 -13.74
CA ALA A 92 -11.08 -2.16 -13.49
C ALA A 92 -10.14 -1.93 -12.30
N ASP A 93 -10.36 -2.65 -11.20
CA ASP A 93 -9.53 -2.61 -10.00
C ASP A 93 -8.42 -3.65 -10.10
N TYR A 94 -7.16 -3.23 -10.01
CA TYR A 94 -6.03 -4.15 -10.09
C TYR A 94 -4.79 -3.61 -9.37
N ILE A 95 -3.90 -4.53 -8.99
CA ILE A 95 -2.55 -4.20 -8.53
C ILE A 95 -1.58 -4.52 -9.66
N LEU A 96 -0.74 -3.56 -10.04
CA LEU A 96 0.25 -3.72 -11.08
C LEU A 96 1.65 -3.49 -10.52
N VAL A 97 2.47 -4.54 -10.51
CA VAL A 97 3.90 -4.42 -10.17
C VAL A 97 4.69 -4.33 -11.48
N LYS A 98 5.21 -3.14 -11.76
CA LYS A 98 6.04 -2.89 -12.95
C LYS A 98 7.42 -3.51 -12.82
N GLN A 99 8.17 -3.57 -13.93
CA GLN A 99 9.54 -4.05 -13.93
C GLN A 99 10.40 -3.25 -12.94
N GLY A 100 11.08 -3.96 -12.02
CA GLY A 100 11.88 -3.35 -10.97
C GLY A 100 11.12 -2.97 -9.70
N GLY A 101 9.78 -2.94 -9.73
CA GLY A 101 8.94 -2.94 -8.55
C GLY A 101 8.91 -4.30 -7.88
N LYS A 102 8.51 -4.35 -6.62
CA LYS A 102 8.45 -5.58 -5.82
C LYS A 102 7.15 -5.66 -5.04
N ILE A 103 6.72 -6.90 -4.79
CA ILE A 103 5.64 -7.21 -3.85
C ILE A 103 6.15 -8.27 -2.88
N ASN A 104 5.94 -8.05 -1.59
CA ASN A 104 6.20 -9.00 -0.52
C ASN A 104 4.89 -9.23 0.22
N ALA A 105 4.26 -10.38 0.01
CA ALA A 105 2.95 -10.73 0.54
C ALA A 105 3.04 -12.12 1.15
N VAL A 106 3.32 -12.19 2.45
CA VAL A 106 3.50 -13.45 3.17
C VAL A 106 2.49 -13.55 4.29
N GLY A 107 1.48 -14.40 4.08
CA GLY A 107 0.51 -14.76 5.11
C GLY A 107 0.90 -16.03 5.86
N THR A 108 0.16 -16.35 6.91
CA THR A 108 0.27 -17.60 7.66
C THR A 108 -1.00 -18.42 7.53
N PRO A 109 -1.00 -19.73 7.86
CA PRO A 109 -2.23 -20.53 7.84
C PRO A 109 -3.34 -19.95 8.73
N ASP A 110 -2.98 -19.36 9.87
CA ASP A 110 -3.93 -18.77 10.83
C ASP A 110 -4.31 -17.33 10.47
N LYS A 111 -3.47 -16.65 9.70
CA LYS A 111 -3.65 -15.26 9.25
C LYS A 111 -3.33 -15.13 7.76
N PRO A 112 -4.12 -15.71 6.88
CA PRO A 112 -3.90 -15.59 5.44
C PRO A 112 -4.14 -14.16 4.98
N ILE A 113 -3.40 -13.74 3.94
CA ILE A 113 -3.73 -12.54 3.18
C ILE A 113 -4.91 -12.87 2.28
N VAL A 114 -5.96 -12.04 2.31
CA VAL A 114 -7.16 -12.23 1.50
C VAL A 114 -7.31 -11.08 0.52
N MET A 115 -7.40 -11.38 -0.77
CA MET A 115 -7.68 -10.40 -1.81
C MET A 115 -8.92 -10.85 -2.57
N THR A 116 -9.93 -9.99 -2.59
CA THR A 116 -11.25 -10.28 -3.13
C THR A 116 -11.90 -9.01 -3.70
N SER A 117 -13.14 -9.11 -4.15
CA SER A 117 -13.97 -7.98 -4.55
C SER A 117 -15.22 -7.93 -3.67
N GLU A 118 -15.86 -6.77 -3.60
CA GLU A 118 -17.16 -6.59 -2.92
C GLU A 118 -18.23 -7.55 -3.46
N LYS A 119 -18.17 -7.92 -4.72
CA LYS A 119 -19.13 -8.85 -5.35
C LYS A 119 -18.83 -10.32 -5.10
N GLU A 120 -17.61 -10.67 -4.70
CA GLU A 120 -17.17 -12.07 -4.47
C GLU A 120 -17.49 -13.05 -5.61
N GLU A 121 -17.44 -12.58 -6.87
CA GLU A 121 -17.66 -13.38 -8.08
C GLU A 121 -16.38 -13.47 -8.91
N PRO A 122 -16.14 -14.58 -9.64
CA PRO A 122 -15.04 -14.66 -10.59
C PRO A 122 -15.09 -13.54 -11.63
N GLY A 123 -13.93 -12.86 -11.83
CA GLY A 123 -13.82 -11.76 -12.78
C GLY A 123 -14.32 -10.41 -12.26
N ALA A 124 -14.73 -10.30 -10.98
CA ALA A 124 -15.21 -9.06 -10.39
C ALA A 124 -14.10 -8.02 -10.10
N TRP A 125 -12.84 -8.39 -10.27
CA TRP A 125 -11.67 -7.48 -10.20
C TRP A 125 -10.54 -7.98 -11.10
N GLY A 126 -9.60 -7.08 -11.43
CA GLY A 126 -8.53 -7.36 -12.38
C GLY A 126 -7.36 -8.19 -11.84
N GLY A 127 -7.30 -8.43 -10.53
CA GLY A 127 -6.25 -9.25 -9.93
C GLY A 127 -4.92 -8.54 -9.73
N ILE A 128 -3.84 -9.34 -9.65
CA ILE A 128 -2.47 -8.85 -9.50
C ILE A 128 -1.69 -9.18 -10.77
N HIS A 129 -1.07 -8.16 -11.36
CA HIS A 129 -0.19 -8.27 -12.51
C HIS A 129 1.25 -7.99 -12.09
N ILE A 130 2.17 -8.94 -12.37
CA ILE A 130 3.60 -8.78 -12.06
C ILE A 130 4.39 -8.85 -13.36
N CYS A 131 4.98 -7.71 -13.74
CA CYS A 131 5.75 -7.55 -14.96
C CYS A 131 7.24 -7.81 -14.69
N GLY A 132 7.69 -9.05 -14.92
CA GLY A 132 9.09 -9.43 -14.76
C GLY A 132 9.95 -9.08 -15.97
N ARG A 133 11.27 -9.30 -15.86
CA ARG A 133 12.27 -9.06 -16.93
C ARG A 133 12.71 -10.34 -17.65
N ALA A 134 12.18 -11.52 -17.26
CA ALA A 134 12.52 -12.78 -17.91
C ALA A 134 12.15 -12.76 -19.38
N HIS A 135 13.01 -13.36 -20.24
CA HIS A 135 12.73 -13.49 -21.67
C HIS A 135 11.43 -14.27 -21.90
N THR A 136 10.62 -13.78 -22.83
CA THR A 136 9.35 -14.39 -23.21
C THR A 136 9.39 -14.89 -24.64
N ASN A 137 8.40 -15.66 -25.06
CA ASN A 137 8.23 -16.09 -26.45
C ASN A 137 7.54 -15.06 -27.36
N ALA A 138 7.24 -13.87 -26.83
CA ALA A 138 6.75 -12.77 -27.63
C ALA A 138 7.85 -12.24 -28.56
N GLU A 139 7.48 -11.59 -29.67
CA GLU A 139 8.42 -10.99 -30.61
C GLU A 139 9.39 -10.02 -29.91
N GLY A 140 10.67 -10.20 -30.11
CA GLY A 140 11.71 -9.43 -29.39
C GLY A 140 11.83 -9.74 -27.90
N GLY A 141 11.22 -10.84 -27.41
CA GLY A 141 11.31 -11.25 -26.00
C GLY A 141 10.52 -10.40 -25.02
N LYS A 142 9.69 -9.48 -25.49
CA LYS A 142 8.91 -8.51 -24.69
C LYS A 142 7.45 -8.54 -25.09
N GLY A 143 6.58 -8.19 -24.13
CA GLY A 143 5.17 -7.99 -24.38
C GLY A 143 4.61 -6.87 -23.49
N SER A 144 3.34 -6.57 -23.65
CA SER A 144 2.61 -5.62 -22.80
C SER A 144 1.48 -6.34 -22.09
N SER A 145 1.25 -6.00 -20.83
CA SER A 145 0.08 -6.45 -20.09
C SER A 145 -1.17 -5.86 -20.73
N GLU A 146 -2.23 -6.65 -20.86
CA GLU A 146 -3.53 -6.20 -21.37
C GLU A 146 -4.18 -5.20 -20.41
N ILE A 147 -3.88 -5.31 -19.11
CA ILE A 147 -4.30 -4.36 -18.09
C ILE A 147 -3.15 -3.42 -17.78
N GLY A 148 -3.39 -2.11 -17.85
CA GLY A 148 -2.41 -1.06 -17.54
C GLY A 148 -1.26 -0.93 -18.55
N GLY A 149 -1.18 -1.74 -19.59
CA GLY A 149 -0.22 -1.62 -20.68
C GLY A 149 1.27 -1.74 -20.29
N ALA A 150 1.57 -2.22 -19.08
CA ALA A 150 2.93 -2.31 -18.59
C ALA A 150 3.76 -3.37 -19.35
N VAL A 151 4.99 -3.03 -19.66
CA VAL A 151 5.90 -3.92 -20.38
C VAL A 151 6.41 -5.02 -19.47
N TYR A 152 6.41 -6.25 -19.96
CA TYR A 152 7.05 -7.41 -19.34
C TYR A 152 8.02 -8.08 -20.30
N GLY A 153 8.92 -8.91 -19.76
CA GLY A 153 9.96 -9.55 -20.55
C GLY A 153 11.14 -8.61 -20.82
N GLY A 154 12.06 -9.07 -21.60
CA GLY A 154 13.27 -8.33 -21.95
C GLY A 154 14.45 -9.24 -22.20
N ASN A 155 15.59 -8.65 -22.40
CA ASN A 155 16.86 -9.35 -22.46
C ASN A 155 17.54 -9.20 -21.09
N ASN A 156 17.94 -10.33 -20.49
CA ASN A 156 18.90 -10.36 -19.40
C ASN A 156 20.29 -10.21 -19.99
#